data_f414af4983e8bd467adcbf6a32be4833
#
_entry.id   f414af4983e8bd467adcbf6a32be4833
#
_cell.length_a   1.000
_cell.length_b   1.000
_cell.length_c   1.000
_cell.angle_alpha   90.00
_cell.angle_beta   90.00
_cell.angle_gamma   90.00
#
_symmetry.space_group_name_H-M   'P 1'
#
loop_
_entity.id
_entity.type
_entity.pdbx_description
1 polymer ?
#
loop_
_entity_poly.entity_id
_entity_poly.type
_entity_poly.pdbx_seq_one_letter_code
_entity_poly.pdbx_strand_id
1 'polypeptide(L)'
;MADLTGLRLAVLGAISWPAPPPGYGPWEQIAFNVADGMRRRGLDVTLFATGNSRFDGKLASVVPVGLNEDPALNGEVFTALHIAELFARASEFDLIHNHLDWKPLTYALATDSPPLVTTIHGFSSPQILAAYYAGARRSFYCSISNADRDPGLEYLATTYNGIDPALFTFSDKPGDYLCFLGRFHPEKGTHLAIEIARRAGVRLKMAAIPQDEAYFREQIAPHIDGDRVQFIGAVEREARNQLLSEALGLVHMTTRPERFGMTLIEAMACGTPVLGARMGSLPEIVVDGVTGFLCDTVDDAVERVPDLATLDRRACRTHVEREFSIERMIDRYLVAYARALELGLPPPPSEHLREIRRHDWWDRPMAYTEIPPKPKNLDFT
;
A
#
# COMPACT_ATOMS: atom_id res chain seq x y z
N MET A 1 -14.72 -1.90 22.87
CA MET A 1 -13.71 -2.73 22.18
C MET A 1 -13.28 -3.80 23.16
N ALA A 2 -13.04 -5.04 22.71
CA ALA A 2 -12.47 -6.08 23.54
C ALA A 2 -11.09 -5.63 24.05
N ASP A 3 -10.76 -5.93 25.31
CA ASP A 3 -9.43 -5.69 25.84
C ASP A 3 -8.50 -6.82 25.35
N LEU A 4 -7.54 -6.47 24.50
CA LEU A 4 -6.54 -7.38 23.96
C LEU A 4 -5.16 -7.19 24.60
N THR A 5 -5.08 -6.49 25.74
CA THR A 5 -3.83 -6.27 26.47
C THR A 5 -3.17 -7.61 26.82
N GLY A 6 -1.88 -7.73 26.49
CA GLY A 6 -1.10 -8.95 26.73
C GLY A 6 -1.30 -10.06 25.69
N LEU A 7 -2.16 -9.88 24.68
CA LEU A 7 -2.29 -10.82 23.57
C LEU A 7 -0.93 -11.02 22.87
N ARG A 8 -0.50 -12.27 22.71
CA ARG A 8 0.75 -12.61 22.03
C ARG A 8 0.52 -12.61 20.53
N LEU A 9 1.00 -11.55 19.87
CA LEU A 9 0.81 -11.31 18.43
C LEU A 9 2.11 -11.53 17.67
N ALA A 10 2.09 -12.39 16.65
CA ALA A 10 3.13 -12.42 15.63
C ALA A 10 2.73 -11.52 14.45
N VAL A 11 3.59 -10.60 14.04
CA VAL A 11 3.44 -9.83 12.80
C VAL A 11 4.50 -10.29 11.81
N LEU A 12 4.06 -10.90 10.71
CA LEU A 12 4.95 -11.39 9.65
C LEU A 12 5.06 -10.33 8.55
N GLY A 13 6.19 -9.63 8.52
CA GLY A 13 6.53 -8.64 7.51
C GLY A 13 7.29 -9.23 6.32
N ALA A 14 7.40 -8.48 5.23
CA ALA A 14 8.36 -8.78 4.16
C ALA A 14 9.80 -8.53 4.64
N ILE A 15 10.76 -9.18 3.97
CA ILE A 15 12.19 -9.09 4.28
C ILE A 15 13.02 -8.54 3.12
N SER A 16 12.38 -7.80 2.20
CA SER A 16 13.09 -7.13 1.10
C SER A 16 13.93 -5.96 1.60
N TRP A 17 13.43 -5.28 2.65
CA TRP A 17 14.06 -4.15 3.33
C TRP A 17 13.92 -4.29 4.85
N PRO A 18 14.73 -3.55 5.65
CA PRO A 18 14.48 -3.49 7.10
C PRO A 18 13.14 -2.82 7.43
N ALA A 19 12.61 -3.09 8.59
CA ALA A 19 11.38 -2.49 9.11
C ALA A 19 11.72 -1.54 10.29
N PRO A 20 11.44 -0.20 10.19
CA PRO A 20 10.94 0.49 9.01
C PRO A 20 12.01 0.62 7.93
N PRO A 21 11.62 0.69 6.64
CA PRO A 21 12.58 0.85 5.56
C PRO A 21 13.15 2.29 5.54
N PRO A 22 14.42 2.48 5.13
CA PRO A 22 15.01 3.81 5.03
C PRO A 22 14.41 4.68 3.92
N GLY A 23 13.84 4.04 2.89
CA GLY A 23 13.25 4.70 1.74
C GLY A 23 11.99 3.98 1.26
N TYR A 24 12.04 3.39 0.05
CA TYR A 24 10.92 2.64 -0.51
C TYR A 24 10.83 1.23 0.08
N GLY A 25 9.68 0.86 0.60
CA GLY A 25 9.38 -0.45 1.19
C GLY A 25 8.00 -0.42 1.84
N PRO A 26 6.93 -0.25 1.03
CA PRO A 26 5.59 0.00 1.58
C PRO A 26 5.05 -1.16 2.43
N TRP A 27 5.40 -2.39 2.11
CA TRP A 27 4.93 -3.56 2.87
C TRP A 27 5.62 -3.67 4.23
N GLU A 28 6.94 -3.46 4.26
CA GLU A 28 7.72 -3.43 5.50
C GLU A 28 7.28 -2.26 6.39
N GLN A 29 6.99 -1.10 5.79
CA GLN A 29 6.51 0.07 6.52
C GLN A 29 5.16 -0.20 7.17
N ILE A 30 4.20 -0.81 6.46
CA ILE A 30 2.88 -1.10 7.02
C ILE A 30 2.97 -2.19 8.10
N ALA A 31 3.75 -3.25 7.87
CA ALA A 31 3.96 -4.30 8.87
C ALA A 31 4.60 -3.71 10.15
N PHE A 32 5.59 -2.84 10.00
CA PHE A 32 6.19 -2.10 11.12
C PHE A 32 5.16 -1.23 11.85
N ASN A 33 4.38 -0.43 11.12
CA ASN A 33 3.37 0.45 11.71
C ASN A 33 2.33 -0.35 12.51
N VAL A 34 1.93 -1.54 12.01
CA VAL A 34 1.03 -2.45 12.72
C VAL A 34 1.70 -3.00 13.96
N ALA A 35 2.92 -3.54 13.86
CA ALA A 35 3.63 -4.11 15.00
C ALA A 35 3.85 -3.09 16.12
N ASP A 36 4.36 -1.91 15.78
CA ASP A 36 4.63 -0.85 16.77
C ASP A 36 3.34 -0.27 17.35
N GLY A 37 2.32 -0.04 16.50
CA GLY A 37 1.03 0.43 16.97
C GLY A 37 0.35 -0.55 17.93
N MET A 38 0.40 -1.85 17.65
CA MET A 38 -0.15 -2.89 18.55
C MET A 38 0.62 -2.99 19.85
N ARG A 39 1.97 -2.92 19.80
CA ARG A 39 2.81 -2.87 20.99
C ARG A 39 2.45 -1.68 21.87
N ARG A 40 2.26 -0.49 21.30
CA ARG A 40 1.83 0.72 22.03
C ARG A 40 0.44 0.59 22.65
N ARG A 41 -0.40 -0.29 22.12
CA ARG A 41 -1.73 -0.65 22.70
C ARG A 41 -1.66 -1.78 23.73
N GLY A 42 -0.43 -2.21 24.13
CA GLY A 42 -0.21 -3.18 25.21
C GLY A 42 -0.24 -4.64 24.78
N LEU A 43 -0.22 -4.97 23.49
CA LEU A 43 -0.06 -6.33 23.01
C LEU A 43 1.40 -6.77 23.14
N ASP A 44 1.63 -8.07 23.39
CA ASP A 44 2.96 -8.70 23.37
C ASP A 44 3.32 -9.07 21.93
N VAL A 45 4.02 -8.17 21.22
CA VAL A 45 4.26 -8.28 19.79
C VAL A 45 5.65 -8.83 19.49
N THR A 46 5.70 -9.85 18.64
CA THR A 46 6.93 -10.28 17.94
C THR A 46 6.83 -9.91 16.48
N LEU A 47 7.73 -9.05 16.01
CA LEU A 47 7.87 -8.70 14.60
C LEU A 47 8.84 -9.69 13.91
N PHE A 48 8.37 -10.37 12.89
CA PHE A 48 9.19 -11.19 12.01
C PHE A 48 9.64 -10.31 10.82
N ALA A 49 10.93 -9.96 10.79
CA ALA A 49 11.54 -9.04 9.82
C ALA A 49 13.03 -9.33 9.65
N THR A 50 13.80 -8.44 9.04
CA THR A 50 15.26 -8.56 8.91
C THR A 50 15.98 -8.23 10.22
N GLY A 51 17.19 -8.75 10.41
CA GLY A 51 17.97 -8.54 11.65
C GLY A 51 18.40 -7.10 11.88
N ASN A 52 18.52 -6.30 10.82
CA ASN A 52 18.83 -4.86 10.91
C ASN A 52 17.57 -3.97 11.05
N SER A 53 16.39 -4.56 11.20
CA SER A 53 15.15 -3.83 11.52
C SER A 53 15.24 -3.16 12.89
N ARG A 54 14.57 -2.01 13.04
CA ARG A 54 14.55 -1.23 14.30
C ARG A 54 13.16 -1.30 14.92
N PHE A 55 13.01 -2.18 15.88
CA PHE A 55 11.74 -2.39 16.57
C PHE A 55 11.98 -2.48 18.08
N ASP A 56 11.23 -1.72 18.87
CA ASP A 56 11.37 -1.67 20.34
C ASP A 56 10.69 -2.84 21.08
N GLY A 57 10.21 -3.84 20.33
CA GLY A 57 9.61 -5.08 20.83
C GLY A 57 10.48 -6.30 20.55
N LYS A 58 9.86 -7.49 20.52
CA LYS A 58 10.54 -8.73 20.16
C LYS A 58 10.73 -8.82 18.65
N LEU A 59 11.95 -8.99 18.20
CA LEU A 59 12.31 -9.16 16.77
C LEU A 59 12.76 -10.60 16.52
N ALA A 60 12.19 -11.24 15.50
CA ALA A 60 12.62 -12.53 14.99
C ALA A 60 13.11 -12.38 13.54
N SER A 61 14.28 -12.97 13.22
CA SER A 61 14.90 -12.80 11.92
C SER A 61 15.65 -14.06 11.50
N VAL A 62 15.61 -14.37 10.21
CA VAL A 62 16.40 -15.41 9.56
C VAL A 62 17.48 -14.84 8.61
N VAL A 63 17.48 -13.54 8.40
CA VAL A 63 18.46 -12.82 7.57
C VAL A 63 19.01 -11.61 8.30
N PRO A 64 20.31 -11.31 8.20
CA PRO A 64 20.91 -10.16 8.91
C PRO A 64 20.44 -8.82 8.34
N VAL A 65 20.22 -8.74 7.03
CA VAL A 65 19.86 -7.53 6.28
C VAL A 65 18.75 -7.82 5.26
N GLY A 66 18.17 -6.79 4.66
CA GLY A 66 17.14 -6.94 3.63
C GLY A 66 17.66 -7.64 2.38
N LEU A 67 16.80 -8.43 1.73
CA LEU A 67 17.15 -9.18 0.49
C LEU A 67 17.58 -8.25 -0.66
N ASN A 68 17.15 -6.99 -0.66
CA ASN A 68 17.58 -6.01 -1.65
C ASN A 68 18.89 -5.28 -1.25
N GLU A 69 19.35 -5.45 -0.01
CA GLU A 69 20.59 -4.86 0.49
C GLU A 69 21.79 -5.80 0.27
N ASP A 70 21.55 -7.11 0.15
CA ASP A 70 22.60 -8.11 -0.12
C ASP A 70 22.19 -9.04 -1.27
N PRO A 71 22.72 -8.83 -2.48
CA PRO A 71 22.39 -9.67 -3.65
C PRO A 71 22.88 -11.12 -3.55
N ALA A 72 23.73 -11.47 -2.56
CA ALA A 72 24.13 -12.84 -2.32
C ALA A 72 23.03 -13.68 -1.65
N LEU A 73 22.03 -13.05 -1.04
CA LEU A 73 20.90 -13.72 -0.42
C LEU A 73 19.89 -14.21 -1.47
N ASN A 74 19.60 -15.50 -1.47
CA ASN A 74 18.56 -16.06 -2.33
C ASN A 74 17.18 -15.74 -1.76
N GLY A 75 16.44 -14.83 -2.40
CA GLY A 75 15.16 -14.35 -1.91
C GLY A 75 14.07 -15.43 -1.76
N GLU A 76 14.06 -16.46 -2.60
CA GLU A 76 13.10 -17.58 -2.49
C GLU A 76 13.39 -18.43 -1.26
N VAL A 77 14.66 -18.80 -1.08
CA VAL A 77 15.11 -19.64 0.04
C VAL A 77 14.85 -18.93 1.37
N PHE A 78 15.31 -17.68 1.50
CA PHE A 78 15.17 -16.96 2.79
C PHE A 78 13.74 -16.53 3.08
N THR A 79 12.92 -16.26 2.07
CA THR A 79 11.47 -16.06 2.29
C THR A 79 10.81 -17.34 2.80
N ALA A 80 11.15 -18.52 2.26
CA ALA A 80 10.62 -19.79 2.74
C ALA A 80 11.05 -20.07 4.19
N LEU A 81 12.35 -19.86 4.51
CA LEU A 81 12.87 -20.02 5.88
C LEU A 81 12.23 -19.02 6.86
N HIS A 82 12.00 -17.80 6.45
CA HIS A 82 11.35 -16.77 7.25
C HIS A 82 9.91 -17.16 7.65
N ILE A 83 9.16 -17.72 6.70
CA ILE A 83 7.82 -18.24 6.96
C ILE A 83 7.90 -19.49 7.86
N ALA A 84 8.83 -20.41 7.57
CA ALA A 84 9.00 -21.63 8.33
C ALA A 84 9.35 -21.33 9.81
N GLU A 85 10.21 -20.36 10.08
CA GLU A 85 10.55 -19.91 11.44
C GLU A 85 9.31 -19.45 12.23
N LEU A 86 8.42 -18.67 11.60
CA LEU A 86 7.17 -18.27 12.24
C LEU A 86 6.33 -19.51 12.59
N PHE A 87 6.10 -20.41 11.62
CA PHE A 87 5.21 -21.55 11.86
C PHE A 87 5.81 -22.61 12.81
N ALA A 88 7.14 -22.73 12.89
CA ALA A 88 7.80 -23.54 13.91
C ALA A 88 7.54 -23.02 15.34
N ARG A 89 7.27 -21.73 15.48
CA ARG A 89 7.00 -21.04 16.74
C ARG A 89 5.53 -20.68 16.92
N ALA A 90 4.63 -21.18 16.07
CA ALA A 90 3.22 -20.75 16.05
C ALA A 90 2.51 -20.90 17.42
N SER A 91 2.86 -21.90 18.22
CA SER A 91 2.30 -22.10 19.57
C SER A 91 2.68 -21.02 20.61
N GLU A 92 3.67 -20.18 20.30
CA GLU A 92 4.03 -19.05 21.15
C GLU A 92 3.03 -17.90 21.07
N PHE A 93 2.14 -17.89 20.07
CA PHE A 93 1.26 -16.80 19.75
C PHE A 93 -0.22 -17.16 19.90
N ASP A 94 -1.04 -16.16 20.16
CA ASP A 94 -2.49 -16.28 20.22
C ASP A 94 -3.14 -15.87 18.89
N LEU A 95 -2.42 -15.05 18.09
CA LEU A 95 -2.83 -14.61 16.77
C LEU A 95 -1.60 -14.30 15.90
N ILE A 96 -1.70 -14.64 14.61
CA ILE A 96 -0.69 -14.31 13.60
C ILE A 96 -1.29 -13.29 12.63
N HIS A 97 -0.57 -12.19 12.36
CA HIS A 97 -0.93 -11.24 11.30
C HIS A 97 0.07 -11.30 10.16
N ASN A 98 -0.38 -11.75 9.01
CA ASN A 98 0.42 -11.91 7.80
C ASN A 98 0.34 -10.68 6.89
N HIS A 99 1.50 -10.06 6.60
CA HIS A 99 1.69 -9.02 5.59
C HIS A 99 2.56 -9.49 4.42
N LEU A 100 2.89 -10.80 4.36
CA LEU A 100 3.80 -11.38 3.37
C LEU A 100 3.04 -12.10 2.23
N ASP A 101 1.91 -11.52 1.77
CA ASP A 101 1.15 -12.03 0.63
C ASP A 101 0.64 -13.48 0.86
N TRP A 102 0.52 -14.28 -0.21
CA TRP A 102 -0.10 -15.61 -0.23
C TRP A 102 0.77 -16.75 0.33
N LYS A 103 2.09 -16.62 0.29
CA LYS A 103 3.01 -17.72 0.63
C LYS A 103 2.76 -18.31 2.02
N PRO A 104 2.55 -17.53 3.10
CA PRO A 104 2.28 -18.08 4.43
C PRO A 104 1.00 -18.91 4.52
N LEU A 105 0.04 -18.68 3.61
CA LEU A 105 -1.21 -19.45 3.58
C LEU A 105 -0.96 -20.93 3.29
N THR A 106 0.04 -21.25 2.47
CA THR A 106 0.40 -22.63 2.15
C THR A 106 0.98 -23.37 3.36
N TYR A 107 1.71 -22.69 4.23
CA TYR A 107 2.21 -23.23 5.50
C TYR A 107 1.07 -23.42 6.51
N ALA A 108 0.17 -22.43 6.62
CA ALA A 108 -1.00 -22.53 7.49
C ALA A 108 -1.92 -23.71 7.15
N LEU A 109 -1.95 -24.14 5.88
CA LEU A 109 -2.71 -25.32 5.46
C LEU A 109 -2.11 -26.64 5.96
N ALA A 110 -0.80 -26.68 6.21
CA ALA A 110 -0.05 -27.88 6.59
C ALA A 110 0.26 -27.94 8.09
N THR A 111 0.00 -26.86 8.84
CA THR A 111 0.36 -26.77 10.26
C THR A 111 -0.86 -26.48 11.11
N ASP A 112 -0.82 -26.89 12.38
CA ASP A 112 -1.74 -26.38 13.37
C ASP A 112 -1.21 -25.05 13.91
N SER A 113 -1.98 -23.97 13.69
CA SER A 113 -1.58 -22.62 14.03
C SER A 113 -2.76 -21.87 14.68
N PRO A 114 -2.50 -20.83 15.50
CA PRO A 114 -3.54 -19.95 15.99
C PRO A 114 -4.27 -19.26 14.83
N PRO A 115 -5.35 -18.51 15.10
CA PRO A 115 -6.04 -17.74 14.09
C PRO A 115 -5.05 -16.87 13.28
N LEU A 116 -5.15 -16.93 11.95
CA LEU A 116 -4.35 -16.15 11.03
C LEU A 116 -5.20 -15.03 10.44
N VAL A 117 -4.73 -13.80 10.50
CA VAL A 117 -5.27 -12.66 9.76
C VAL A 117 -4.28 -12.31 8.66
N THR A 118 -4.72 -12.26 7.41
CA THR A 118 -3.89 -11.84 6.28
C THR A 118 -4.40 -10.53 5.72
N THR A 119 -3.55 -9.50 5.74
CA THR A 119 -3.83 -8.28 4.98
C THR A 119 -3.40 -8.48 3.53
N ILE A 120 -4.37 -8.34 2.62
CA ILE A 120 -4.14 -8.41 1.18
C ILE A 120 -3.76 -7.01 0.72
N HIS A 121 -2.48 -6.83 0.31
CA HIS A 121 -1.96 -5.57 -0.22
C HIS A 121 -2.16 -5.44 -1.74
N GLY A 122 -2.98 -6.31 -2.31
CA GLY A 122 -3.31 -6.43 -3.71
C GLY A 122 -2.87 -7.76 -4.29
N PHE A 123 -3.42 -8.07 -5.44
CA PHE A 123 -3.12 -9.32 -6.13
C PHE A 123 -2.04 -9.05 -7.19
N SER A 124 -0.86 -9.66 -7.01
CA SER A 124 0.28 -9.51 -7.93
C SER A 124 0.07 -10.27 -9.24
N SER A 125 -0.80 -11.29 -9.22
CA SER A 125 -1.16 -12.12 -10.38
C SER A 125 -2.50 -12.81 -10.10
N PRO A 126 -3.36 -13.10 -11.12
CA PRO A 126 -4.55 -13.91 -10.94
C PRO A 126 -4.27 -15.32 -10.39
N GLN A 127 -3.11 -15.88 -10.69
CA GLN A 127 -2.75 -17.23 -10.26
C GLN A 127 -2.61 -17.36 -8.74
N ILE A 128 -2.23 -16.29 -8.03
CA ILE A 128 -2.12 -16.33 -6.56
C ILE A 128 -3.48 -16.46 -5.86
N LEU A 129 -4.59 -16.15 -6.55
CA LEU A 129 -5.93 -16.36 -6.03
C LEU A 129 -6.18 -17.80 -5.63
N ALA A 130 -5.56 -18.78 -6.32
CA ALA A 130 -5.65 -20.18 -5.93
C ALA A 130 -5.16 -20.43 -4.48
N ALA A 131 -4.06 -19.77 -4.07
CA ALA A 131 -3.54 -19.88 -2.71
C ALA A 131 -4.46 -19.17 -1.70
N TYR A 132 -5.02 -18.02 -2.05
CA TYR A 132 -5.98 -17.32 -1.20
C TYR A 132 -7.27 -18.13 -1.05
N TYR A 133 -7.82 -18.72 -2.12
CA TYR A 133 -9.00 -19.57 -2.02
C TYR A 133 -8.76 -20.83 -1.18
N ALA A 134 -7.60 -21.48 -1.34
CA ALA A 134 -7.22 -22.60 -0.49
C ALA A 134 -7.04 -22.17 0.98
N GLY A 135 -6.37 -21.05 1.20
CA GLY A 135 -6.04 -20.49 2.51
C GLY A 135 -7.24 -19.96 3.29
N ALA A 136 -8.37 -19.68 2.62
CA ALA A 136 -9.57 -19.10 3.24
C ALA A 136 -10.19 -19.95 4.37
N ARG A 137 -9.82 -21.22 4.48
CA ARG A 137 -10.21 -22.10 5.60
C ARG A 137 -9.30 -21.99 6.82
N ARG A 138 -8.20 -21.25 6.72
CA ARG A 138 -7.18 -21.11 7.79
C ARG A 138 -6.86 -19.66 8.10
N SER A 139 -7.24 -18.72 7.24
CA SER A 139 -6.95 -17.30 7.39
C SER A 139 -8.18 -16.43 7.17
N PHE A 140 -8.38 -15.49 8.05
CA PHE A 140 -9.26 -14.36 7.82
C PHE A 140 -8.55 -13.34 6.93
N TYR A 141 -9.29 -12.67 6.05
CA TYR A 141 -8.73 -11.67 5.15
C TYR A 141 -9.17 -10.26 5.51
N CYS A 142 -8.21 -9.34 5.51
CA CYS A 142 -8.45 -7.91 5.52
C CYS A 142 -8.00 -7.33 4.17
N SER A 143 -8.84 -6.49 3.56
CA SER A 143 -8.46 -5.72 2.37
C SER A 143 -7.97 -4.32 2.76
N ILE A 144 -7.15 -3.71 1.92
CA ILE A 144 -6.69 -2.32 2.11
C ILE A 144 -7.63 -1.29 1.49
N SER A 145 -8.58 -1.72 0.65
CA SER A 145 -9.70 -0.93 0.16
C SER A 145 -10.84 -1.88 -0.23
N ASN A 146 -12.05 -1.37 -0.43
CA ASN A 146 -13.15 -2.18 -0.94
C ASN A 146 -12.98 -2.47 -2.43
N ALA A 147 -12.38 -1.53 -3.16
CA ALA A 147 -12.11 -1.67 -4.60
C ALA A 147 -11.10 -2.77 -4.93
N ASP A 148 -10.21 -3.13 -3.99
CA ASP A 148 -9.20 -4.18 -4.20
C ASP A 148 -9.67 -5.58 -3.75
N ARG A 149 -10.96 -5.74 -3.44
CA ARG A 149 -11.52 -7.03 -3.03
C ARG A 149 -11.78 -7.94 -4.22
N ASP A 150 -11.31 -9.18 -4.14
CA ASP A 150 -11.77 -10.24 -5.04
C ASP A 150 -13.15 -10.74 -4.59
N PRO A 151 -14.16 -10.82 -5.49
CA PRO A 151 -15.52 -11.24 -5.14
C PRO A 151 -15.61 -12.70 -4.70
N GLY A 152 -14.61 -13.53 -4.99
CA GLY A 152 -14.54 -14.92 -4.56
C GLY A 152 -13.96 -15.13 -3.16
N LEU A 153 -13.60 -14.06 -2.45
CA LEU A 153 -13.07 -14.11 -1.08
C LEU A 153 -14.01 -13.44 -0.09
N GLU A 154 -14.08 -14.00 1.11
CA GLU A 154 -14.77 -13.38 2.24
C GLU A 154 -13.76 -12.55 3.05
N TYR A 155 -14.14 -11.32 3.38
CA TYR A 155 -13.27 -10.39 4.11
C TYR A 155 -13.83 -10.11 5.49
N LEU A 156 -12.96 -10.21 6.49
CA LEU A 156 -13.28 -9.86 7.86
C LEU A 156 -13.48 -8.34 8.01
N ALA A 157 -12.65 -7.56 7.33
CA ALA A 157 -12.69 -6.10 7.37
C ALA A 157 -12.03 -5.47 6.12
N THR A 158 -12.33 -4.18 5.88
CA THR A 158 -11.48 -3.27 5.13
C THR A 158 -10.70 -2.43 6.13
N THR A 159 -9.37 -2.53 6.09
CA THR A 159 -8.47 -1.75 6.94
C THR A 159 -7.58 -0.90 6.05
N TYR A 160 -7.96 0.37 5.89
CA TYR A 160 -7.16 1.32 5.11
C TYR A 160 -5.77 1.49 5.72
N ASN A 161 -4.75 1.58 4.87
CA ASN A 161 -3.40 1.87 5.31
C ASN A 161 -3.34 3.23 6.00
N GLY A 162 -2.49 3.34 7.02
CA GLY A 162 -2.30 4.55 7.81
C GLY A 162 -0.90 5.11 7.70
N ILE A 163 -0.81 6.43 7.81
CA ILE A 163 0.45 7.17 7.94
C ILE A 163 0.47 7.95 9.27
N ASP A 164 1.65 8.35 9.71
CA ASP A 164 1.78 9.34 10.77
C ASP A 164 1.72 10.74 10.14
N PRO A 165 0.61 11.49 10.32
CA PRO A 165 0.49 12.82 9.73
C PRO A 165 1.54 13.81 10.23
N ALA A 166 2.10 13.63 11.43
CA ALA A 166 3.12 14.52 11.99
C ALA A 166 4.43 14.50 11.20
N LEU A 167 4.68 13.45 10.40
CA LEU A 167 5.84 13.34 9.52
C LEU A 167 5.71 14.15 8.21
N PHE A 168 4.55 14.78 7.97
CA PHE A 168 4.24 15.51 6.75
C PHE A 168 4.07 17.00 7.04
N THR A 169 4.81 17.84 6.31
CA THR A 169 4.77 19.29 6.45
C THR A 169 3.46 19.82 5.89
N PHE A 170 2.62 20.37 6.75
CA PHE A 170 1.36 20.99 6.35
C PHE A 170 1.60 22.41 5.78
N SER A 171 0.92 22.74 4.68
CA SER A 171 0.83 24.09 4.12
C SER A 171 -0.63 24.43 3.85
N ASP A 172 -1.08 25.60 4.33
CA ASP A 172 -2.41 26.13 4.06
C ASP A 172 -2.47 26.99 2.77
N LYS A 173 -1.32 27.17 2.11
CA LYS A 173 -1.22 27.98 0.89
C LYS A 173 -1.12 27.10 -0.34
N PRO A 174 -1.97 27.31 -1.37
CA PRO A 174 -1.81 26.64 -2.63
C PRO A 174 -0.51 27.09 -3.33
N GLY A 175 0.17 26.17 -3.96
CA GLY A 175 1.31 26.48 -4.80
C GLY A 175 0.91 26.85 -6.23
N ASP A 176 1.89 26.92 -7.12
CA ASP A 176 1.71 27.32 -8.51
C ASP A 176 2.06 26.21 -9.52
N TYR A 177 2.22 24.97 -9.04
CA TYR A 177 2.51 23.80 -9.86
C TYR A 177 1.67 22.58 -9.44
N LEU A 178 1.35 21.74 -10.40
CA LEU A 178 0.86 20.39 -10.15
C LEU A 178 2.04 19.47 -9.85
N CYS A 179 1.85 18.45 -9.00
CA CYS A 179 2.87 17.44 -8.78
C CYS A 179 2.39 16.04 -9.19
N PHE A 180 3.34 15.22 -9.60
CA PHE A 180 3.18 13.77 -9.76
C PHE A 180 4.19 13.08 -8.86
N LEU A 181 3.73 12.08 -8.10
CA LEU A 181 4.58 11.27 -7.23
C LEU A 181 4.27 9.79 -7.44
N GLY A 182 5.27 8.98 -7.86
CA GLY A 182 5.04 7.56 -8.07
C GLY A 182 6.13 6.85 -8.84
N ARG A 183 5.73 5.87 -9.65
CA ARG A 183 6.61 5.15 -10.57
C ARG A 183 6.27 5.57 -12.01
N PHE A 184 7.27 5.72 -12.86
CA PHE A 184 7.00 5.83 -14.29
C PHE A 184 6.63 4.44 -14.82
N HIS A 185 5.35 4.24 -14.93
CA HIS A 185 4.71 3.05 -15.47
C HIS A 185 3.40 3.48 -16.16
N PRO A 186 3.01 2.89 -17.31
CA PRO A 186 1.78 3.28 -18.01
C PRO A 186 0.54 3.31 -17.13
N GLU A 187 0.43 2.38 -16.17
CA GLU A 187 -0.70 2.31 -15.24
C GLU A 187 -0.83 3.53 -14.33
N LYS A 188 0.27 4.25 -14.05
CA LYS A 188 0.27 5.44 -13.18
C LYS A 188 -0.11 6.72 -13.91
N GLY A 189 -0.25 6.67 -15.25
CA GLY A 189 -0.80 7.76 -16.04
C GLY A 189 0.02 9.06 -16.02
N THR A 190 1.36 8.97 -15.92
CA THR A 190 2.24 10.16 -15.92
C THR A 190 2.07 10.99 -17.20
N HIS A 191 1.88 10.35 -18.35
CA HIS A 191 1.62 11.03 -19.63
C HIS A 191 0.33 11.84 -19.56
N LEU A 192 -0.70 11.37 -18.85
CA LEU A 192 -1.95 12.11 -18.63
C LEU A 192 -1.72 13.33 -17.71
N ALA A 193 -0.87 13.19 -16.67
CA ALA A 193 -0.51 14.32 -15.82
C ALA A 193 0.22 15.41 -16.62
N ILE A 194 1.10 15.04 -17.53
CA ILE A 194 1.79 15.97 -18.45
C ILE A 194 0.76 16.67 -19.35
N GLU A 195 -0.16 15.92 -19.96
CA GLU A 195 -1.20 16.47 -20.82
C GLU A 195 -2.08 17.48 -20.07
N ILE A 196 -2.57 17.11 -18.87
CA ILE A 196 -3.39 17.97 -18.02
C ILE A 196 -2.65 19.27 -17.70
N ALA A 197 -1.42 19.19 -17.21
CA ALA A 197 -0.63 20.35 -16.84
C ALA A 197 -0.40 21.31 -18.02
N ARG A 198 -0.07 20.76 -19.20
CA ARG A 198 0.15 21.55 -20.43
C ARG A 198 -1.14 22.25 -20.88
N ARG A 199 -2.27 21.54 -20.90
CA ARG A 199 -3.56 22.09 -21.35
C ARG A 199 -4.11 23.12 -20.36
N ALA A 200 -3.90 22.90 -19.05
CA ALA A 200 -4.28 23.87 -18.03
C ALA A 200 -3.30 25.07 -17.92
N GLY A 201 -2.15 25.03 -18.61
CA GLY A 201 -1.14 26.09 -18.57
C GLY A 201 -0.39 26.19 -17.23
N VAL A 202 -0.37 25.13 -16.41
CA VAL A 202 0.26 25.06 -15.11
C VAL A 202 1.54 24.21 -15.19
N ARG A 203 2.56 24.55 -14.40
CA ARG A 203 3.79 23.77 -14.30
C ARG A 203 3.52 22.40 -13.68
N LEU A 204 4.30 21.38 -14.07
CA LEU A 204 4.29 20.03 -13.48
C LEU A 204 5.67 19.68 -12.95
N LYS A 205 5.76 19.29 -11.68
CA LYS A 205 6.94 18.67 -11.10
C LYS A 205 6.69 17.18 -10.86
N MET A 206 7.56 16.33 -11.39
CA MET A 206 7.43 14.88 -11.29
C MET A 206 8.57 14.30 -10.45
N ALA A 207 8.21 13.64 -9.34
CA ALA A 207 9.13 12.79 -8.58
C ALA A 207 8.77 11.33 -8.84
N ALA A 208 9.71 10.56 -9.38
CA ALA A 208 9.40 9.20 -9.78
C ALA A 208 10.62 8.30 -9.83
N ILE A 209 10.35 6.99 -9.72
CA ILE A 209 11.33 5.94 -10.03
C ILE A 209 10.98 5.43 -11.44
N PRO A 210 11.88 5.49 -12.44
CA PRO A 210 11.67 4.88 -13.73
C PRO A 210 11.61 3.35 -13.59
N GLN A 211 10.41 2.78 -13.62
CA GLN A 211 10.21 1.34 -13.55
C GLN A 211 10.10 0.71 -14.95
N ASP A 212 9.51 1.44 -15.88
CA ASP A 212 9.41 1.08 -17.30
C ASP A 212 10.24 2.08 -18.12
N GLU A 213 11.44 1.65 -18.52
CA GLU A 213 12.37 2.49 -19.26
C GLU A 213 11.86 2.84 -20.67
N ALA A 214 11.13 1.93 -21.32
CA ALA A 214 10.56 2.20 -22.65
C ALA A 214 9.48 3.27 -22.55
N TYR A 215 8.58 3.14 -21.59
CA TYR A 215 7.55 4.14 -21.32
C TYR A 215 8.16 5.50 -20.96
N PHE A 216 9.18 5.52 -20.09
CA PHE A 216 9.87 6.75 -19.75
C PHE A 216 10.46 7.42 -20.98
N ARG A 217 11.26 6.69 -21.78
CA ARG A 217 11.95 7.22 -22.95
C ARG A 217 10.98 7.71 -24.03
N GLU A 218 9.87 7.00 -24.25
CA GLU A 218 8.99 7.25 -25.38
C GLU A 218 7.85 8.22 -25.04
N GLN A 219 7.32 8.16 -23.80
CA GLN A 219 6.12 8.90 -23.42
C GLN A 219 6.37 10.03 -22.42
N ILE A 220 7.51 10.04 -21.72
CA ILE A 220 7.76 11.03 -20.66
C ILE A 220 8.93 11.95 -21.02
N ALA A 221 10.10 11.39 -21.31
CA ALA A 221 11.32 12.15 -21.55
C ALA A 221 11.19 13.24 -22.64
N PRO A 222 10.49 13.03 -23.77
CA PRO A 222 10.33 14.05 -24.80
C PRO A 222 9.57 15.29 -24.33
N HIS A 223 8.87 15.22 -23.21
CA HIS A 223 8.07 16.32 -22.68
C HIS A 223 8.75 17.09 -21.55
N ILE A 224 9.89 16.60 -21.05
CA ILE A 224 10.68 17.25 -20.00
C ILE A 224 11.46 18.40 -20.61
N ASP A 225 11.11 19.63 -20.27
CA ASP A 225 11.76 20.85 -20.77
C ASP A 225 12.55 21.61 -19.68
N GLY A 226 12.45 21.14 -18.41
CA GLY A 226 13.15 21.74 -17.28
C GLY A 226 12.50 23.00 -16.71
N ASP A 227 11.44 23.51 -17.32
CA ASP A 227 10.68 24.70 -16.90
C ASP A 227 9.21 24.36 -16.64
N ARG A 228 8.45 24.05 -17.69
CA ARG A 228 7.02 23.72 -17.60
C ARG A 228 6.81 22.30 -17.08
N VAL A 229 7.60 21.37 -17.52
CA VAL A 229 7.58 19.96 -17.12
C VAL A 229 8.95 19.58 -16.57
N GLN A 230 9.03 19.38 -15.26
CA GLN A 230 10.25 19.10 -14.53
C GLN A 230 10.25 17.67 -14.01
N PHE A 231 11.31 16.92 -14.25
CA PHE A 231 11.60 15.65 -13.58
C PHE A 231 12.70 15.88 -12.54
N ILE A 232 12.37 15.67 -11.28
CA ILE A 232 13.29 15.94 -10.14
C ILE A 232 13.92 14.67 -9.56
N GLY A 233 13.75 13.53 -10.26
CA GLY A 233 14.30 12.25 -9.82
C GLY A 233 13.46 11.55 -8.76
N ALA A 234 14.02 10.53 -8.14
CA ALA A 234 13.50 9.94 -6.91
C ALA A 234 13.78 10.89 -5.74
N VAL A 235 12.81 11.03 -4.85
CA VAL A 235 12.91 11.96 -3.72
C VAL A 235 12.82 11.24 -2.38
N GLU A 236 13.67 11.62 -1.46
CA GLU A 236 13.59 11.23 -0.07
C GLU A 236 12.52 12.03 0.71
N ARG A 237 12.35 11.74 1.98
CA ARG A 237 11.25 12.26 2.81
C ARG A 237 11.14 13.77 2.78
N GLU A 238 12.22 14.49 3.00
CA GLU A 238 12.23 15.96 3.10
C GLU A 238 11.85 16.61 1.76
N ALA A 239 12.48 16.17 0.68
CA ALA A 239 12.18 16.67 -0.67
C ALA A 239 10.76 16.27 -1.14
N ARG A 240 10.30 15.07 -0.74
CA ARG A 240 8.92 14.63 -0.96
C ARG A 240 7.92 15.52 -0.23
N ASN A 241 8.16 15.83 1.05
CA ASN A 241 7.31 16.71 1.84
C ASN A 241 7.25 18.11 1.24
N GLN A 242 8.39 18.64 0.79
CA GLN A 242 8.43 19.93 0.12
C GLN A 242 7.65 19.90 -1.20
N LEU A 243 7.90 18.90 -2.06
CA LEU A 243 7.17 18.73 -3.31
C LEU A 243 5.66 18.73 -3.11
N LEU A 244 5.19 17.97 -2.11
CA LEU A 244 3.76 17.84 -1.83
C LEU A 244 3.18 19.10 -1.18
N SER A 245 3.82 19.66 -0.15
CA SER A 245 3.28 20.78 0.62
C SER A 245 3.18 22.08 -0.19
N GLU A 246 4.08 22.29 -1.15
CA GLU A 246 4.14 23.46 -2.01
C GLU A 246 3.34 23.31 -3.32
N ALA A 247 2.74 22.14 -3.59
CA ALA A 247 1.97 21.93 -4.82
C ALA A 247 0.58 22.55 -4.76
N LEU A 248 0.06 22.95 -5.92
CA LEU A 248 -1.34 23.29 -6.14
C LEU A 248 -2.25 22.06 -5.94
N GLY A 249 -1.82 20.91 -6.46
CA GLY A 249 -2.50 19.63 -6.36
C GLY A 249 -1.63 18.47 -6.80
N LEU A 250 -1.93 17.27 -6.29
CA LEU A 250 -1.37 16.00 -6.75
C LEU A 250 -2.22 15.46 -7.91
N VAL A 251 -1.62 15.22 -9.07
CA VAL A 251 -2.28 14.53 -10.19
C VAL A 251 -2.09 13.03 -10.09
N HIS A 252 -3.21 12.29 -10.02
CA HIS A 252 -3.23 10.84 -9.91
C HIS A 252 -4.24 10.22 -10.89
N MET A 253 -3.97 10.40 -12.19
CA MET A 253 -4.81 9.92 -13.29
C MET A 253 -4.36 8.54 -13.75
N THR A 254 -4.55 7.54 -12.89
CA THR A 254 -4.20 6.15 -13.19
C THR A 254 -5.05 5.60 -14.34
N THR A 255 -4.47 4.73 -15.17
CA THR A 255 -5.16 4.06 -16.28
C THR A 255 -5.69 2.68 -15.89
N ARG A 256 -5.40 2.26 -14.66
CA ARG A 256 -5.93 1.04 -14.02
C ARG A 256 -6.39 1.34 -12.60
N PRO A 257 -7.32 0.56 -12.05
CA PRO A 257 -7.80 0.73 -10.69
C PRO A 257 -6.64 0.76 -9.68
N GLU A 258 -6.51 1.86 -8.93
CA GLU A 258 -5.56 1.95 -7.83
C GLU A 258 -6.05 1.08 -6.67
N ARG A 259 -5.13 0.34 -6.04
CA ARG A 259 -5.47 -0.54 -4.93
C ARG A 259 -5.72 0.21 -3.63
N PHE A 260 -4.85 1.19 -3.34
CA PHE A 260 -5.02 2.11 -2.21
C PHE A 260 -4.52 3.51 -2.54
N GLY A 261 -3.25 3.68 -2.94
CA GLY A 261 -2.70 4.99 -3.28
C GLY A 261 -2.16 5.74 -2.06
N MET A 262 -1.05 5.26 -1.49
CA MET A 262 -0.37 5.93 -0.35
C MET A 262 -0.07 7.39 -0.64
N THR A 263 0.32 7.73 -1.87
CA THR A 263 0.64 9.11 -2.28
C THR A 263 -0.53 10.07 -2.17
N LEU A 264 -1.77 9.58 -2.24
CA LEU A 264 -2.98 10.38 -2.06
C LEU A 264 -3.07 10.90 -0.62
N ILE A 265 -2.92 9.99 0.35
CA ILE A 265 -2.99 10.36 1.77
C ILE A 265 -1.74 11.15 2.21
N GLU A 266 -0.58 10.92 1.60
CA GLU A 266 0.64 11.72 1.81
C GLU A 266 0.45 13.17 1.33
N ALA A 267 -0.12 13.38 0.14
CA ALA A 267 -0.44 14.71 -0.38
C ALA A 267 -1.46 15.42 0.49
N MET A 268 -2.57 14.77 0.81
CA MET A 268 -3.61 15.34 1.68
C MET A 268 -3.09 15.63 3.10
N ALA A 269 -2.13 14.83 3.62
CA ALA A 269 -1.46 15.12 4.89
C ALA A 269 -0.65 16.42 4.82
N CYS A 270 -0.08 16.76 3.67
CA CYS A 270 0.55 18.04 3.43
C CYS A 270 -0.44 19.19 3.18
N GLY A 271 -1.75 18.91 3.16
CA GLY A 271 -2.79 19.85 2.80
C GLY A 271 -3.04 19.96 1.29
N THR A 272 -2.39 19.14 0.48
CA THR A 272 -2.47 19.23 -0.99
C THR A 272 -3.62 18.38 -1.52
N PRO A 273 -4.59 19.01 -2.22
CA PRO A 273 -5.73 18.30 -2.78
C PRO A 273 -5.30 17.37 -3.93
N VAL A 274 -6.13 16.36 -4.18
CA VAL A 274 -5.89 15.36 -5.22
C VAL A 274 -6.75 15.65 -6.45
N LEU A 275 -6.16 15.58 -7.63
CA LEU A 275 -6.85 15.52 -8.92
C LEU A 275 -6.68 14.10 -9.46
N GLY A 276 -7.70 13.26 -9.37
CA GLY A 276 -7.55 11.83 -9.61
C GLY A 276 -8.63 11.20 -10.48
N ALA A 277 -8.30 10.06 -11.10
CA ALA A 277 -9.27 9.27 -11.87
C ALA A 277 -10.34 8.68 -10.94
N ARG A 278 -11.61 8.72 -11.33
CA ARG A 278 -12.74 8.12 -10.59
C ARG A 278 -12.75 6.59 -10.74
N MET A 279 -11.69 5.94 -10.26
CA MET A 279 -11.61 4.47 -10.32
C MET A 279 -10.80 3.88 -9.16
N GLY A 280 -10.96 2.57 -8.96
CA GLY A 280 -10.28 1.85 -7.89
C GLY A 280 -10.62 2.42 -6.52
N SER A 281 -9.62 2.57 -5.66
CA SER A 281 -9.77 3.09 -4.30
C SER A 281 -9.91 4.62 -4.21
N LEU A 282 -9.70 5.38 -5.30
CA LEU A 282 -9.76 6.83 -5.22
C LEU A 282 -11.08 7.37 -4.66
N PRO A 283 -12.28 6.83 -5.06
CA PRO A 283 -13.55 7.25 -4.48
C PRO A 283 -13.73 6.92 -2.98
N GLU A 284 -12.90 6.01 -2.44
CA GLU A 284 -12.91 5.68 -1.01
C GLU A 284 -11.99 6.63 -0.20
N ILE A 285 -10.98 7.21 -0.85
CA ILE A 285 -9.92 7.99 -0.21
C ILE A 285 -10.12 9.49 -0.39
N VAL A 286 -10.56 9.92 -1.57
CA VAL A 286 -10.77 11.33 -1.91
C VAL A 286 -12.24 11.68 -1.74
N VAL A 287 -12.52 12.71 -0.96
CA VAL A 287 -13.87 13.29 -0.84
C VAL A 287 -14.02 14.35 -1.94
N ASP A 288 -14.78 13.99 -3.00
CA ASP A 288 -14.98 14.82 -4.20
C ASP A 288 -15.50 16.21 -3.85
N GLY A 289 -14.84 17.26 -4.36
CA GLY A 289 -15.14 18.66 -4.06
C GLY A 289 -14.69 19.16 -2.67
N VAL A 290 -14.06 18.31 -1.85
CA VAL A 290 -13.59 18.68 -0.50
C VAL A 290 -12.08 18.45 -0.35
N THR A 291 -11.60 17.24 -0.62
CA THR A 291 -10.17 16.92 -0.51
C THR A 291 -9.50 16.75 -1.86
N GLY A 292 -10.24 16.98 -2.93
CA GLY A 292 -9.78 16.85 -4.31
C GLY A 292 -10.96 16.75 -5.26
N PHE A 293 -10.64 16.45 -6.52
CA PHE A 293 -11.65 16.19 -7.55
C PHE A 293 -11.42 14.82 -8.18
N LEU A 294 -12.51 14.08 -8.36
CA LEU A 294 -12.52 12.81 -9.06
C LEU A 294 -13.04 13.02 -10.49
N CYS A 295 -12.21 12.70 -11.46
CA CYS A 295 -12.44 12.97 -12.87
C CYS A 295 -12.64 11.68 -13.67
N ASP A 296 -13.55 11.70 -14.62
CA ASP A 296 -13.82 10.57 -15.51
C ASP A 296 -12.97 10.66 -16.79
N THR A 297 -12.54 11.86 -17.16
CA THR A 297 -11.75 12.15 -18.38
C THR A 297 -10.61 13.12 -18.09
N VAL A 298 -9.67 13.22 -19.03
CA VAL A 298 -8.64 14.26 -19.02
C VAL A 298 -9.25 15.66 -19.17
N ASP A 299 -10.32 15.80 -19.95
CA ASP A 299 -11.02 17.07 -20.14
C ASP A 299 -11.59 17.58 -18.81
N ASP A 300 -12.30 16.71 -18.08
CA ASP A 300 -12.80 17.02 -16.73
C ASP A 300 -11.66 17.46 -15.80
N ALA A 301 -10.53 16.72 -15.86
CA ALA A 301 -9.39 17.03 -15.02
C ALA A 301 -8.79 18.40 -15.34
N VAL A 302 -8.66 18.76 -16.64
CA VAL A 302 -8.18 20.09 -17.06
C VAL A 302 -9.08 21.19 -16.55
N GLU A 303 -10.41 21.03 -16.63
CA GLU A 303 -11.40 22.01 -16.17
C GLU A 303 -11.34 22.20 -14.65
N ARG A 304 -10.97 21.16 -13.89
CA ARG A 304 -10.88 21.22 -12.42
C ARG A 304 -9.56 21.79 -11.88
N VAL A 305 -8.52 21.93 -12.69
CA VAL A 305 -7.23 22.46 -12.22
C VAL A 305 -7.36 23.82 -11.52
N PRO A 306 -8.09 24.83 -12.07
CA PRO A 306 -8.25 26.11 -11.38
C PRO A 306 -8.97 25.99 -10.02
N ASP A 307 -9.92 25.08 -9.93
CA ASP A 307 -10.73 24.88 -8.72
C ASP A 307 -9.93 24.32 -7.54
N LEU A 308 -8.77 23.65 -7.79
CA LEU A 308 -7.90 23.13 -6.73
C LEU A 308 -7.45 24.24 -5.76
N ALA A 309 -7.24 25.45 -6.24
CA ALA A 309 -6.85 26.59 -5.41
C ALA A 309 -7.95 27.04 -4.42
N THR A 310 -9.20 26.66 -4.67
CA THR A 310 -10.36 27.05 -3.85
C THR A 310 -10.65 26.08 -2.71
N LEU A 311 -10.05 24.89 -2.74
CA LEU A 311 -10.27 23.85 -1.72
C LEU A 311 -9.56 24.20 -0.41
N ASP A 312 -10.24 23.91 0.71
CA ASP A 312 -9.65 24.07 2.05
C ASP A 312 -8.58 22.99 2.30
N ARG A 313 -7.33 23.38 2.24
CA ARG A 313 -6.19 22.49 2.46
C ARG A 313 -6.19 21.89 3.88
N ARG A 314 -6.77 22.58 4.86
CA ARG A 314 -6.95 22.04 6.21
C ARG A 314 -7.96 20.90 6.25
N ALA A 315 -8.98 20.93 5.42
CA ALA A 315 -9.92 19.82 5.28
C ALA A 315 -9.22 18.56 4.76
N CYS A 316 -8.25 18.67 3.81
CA CYS A 316 -7.42 17.56 3.36
C CYS A 316 -6.65 16.93 4.52
N ARG A 317 -5.95 17.74 5.32
CA ARG A 317 -5.18 17.30 6.48
C ARG A 317 -6.06 16.62 7.52
N THR A 318 -7.17 17.24 7.91
CA THR A 318 -8.11 16.73 8.90
C THR A 318 -8.72 15.40 8.47
N HIS A 319 -8.99 15.23 7.17
CA HIS A 319 -9.49 13.98 6.63
C HIS A 319 -8.48 12.83 6.82
N VAL A 320 -7.19 13.06 6.55
CA VAL A 320 -6.14 12.07 6.79
C VAL A 320 -6.00 11.74 8.27
N GLU A 321 -5.97 12.73 9.14
CA GLU A 321 -5.85 12.54 10.60
C GLU A 321 -6.99 11.67 11.15
N ARG A 322 -8.21 11.86 10.63
CA ARG A 322 -9.40 11.14 11.08
C ARG A 322 -9.50 9.73 10.51
N GLU A 323 -9.18 9.52 9.22
CA GLU A 323 -9.49 8.28 8.51
C GLU A 323 -8.26 7.43 8.17
N PHE A 324 -7.09 8.05 8.00
CA PHE A 324 -5.87 7.41 7.48
C PHE A 324 -4.65 7.60 8.37
N SER A 325 -4.85 7.93 9.65
CA SER A 325 -3.75 7.88 10.63
C SER A 325 -3.38 6.43 10.98
N ILE A 326 -2.14 6.22 11.45
CA ILE A 326 -1.71 4.92 11.99
C ILE A 326 -2.65 4.48 13.11
N GLU A 327 -3.01 5.38 14.03
CA GLU A 327 -3.91 5.09 15.13
C GLU A 327 -5.26 4.55 14.63
N ARG A 328 -5.81 5.16 13.57
CA ARG A 328 -7.08 4.72 13.00
C ARG A 328 -6.96 3.35 12.31
N MET A 329 -5.85 3.10 11.64
CA MET A 329 -5.53 1.77 11.08
C MET A 329 -5.45 0.72 12.19
N ILE A 330 -4.76 1.01 13.29
CA ILE A 330 -4.64 0.11 14.44
C ILE A 330 -5.99 -0.16 15.08
N ASP A 331 -6.84 0.85 15.28
CA ASP A 331 -8.19 0.67 15.82
C ASP A 331 -9.04 -0.29 14.98
N ARG A 332 -8.93 -0.20 13.64
CA ARG A 332 -9.62 -1.11 12.72
C ARG A 332 -9.09 -2.55 12.84
N TYR A 333 -7.77 -2.73 12.96
CA TYR A 333 -7.18 -4.06 13.16
C TYR A 333 -7.53 -4.65 14.54
N LEU A 334 -7.59 -3.86 15.61
CA LEU A 334 -8.02 -4.36 16.93
C LEU A 334 -9.44 -4.93 16.88
N VAL A 335 -10.35 -4.29 16.15
CA VAL A 335 -11.70 -4.83 15.92
C VAL A 335 -11.66 -6.14 15.12
N ALA A 336 -10.84 -6.18 14.07
CA ALA A 336 -10.67 -7.40 13.28
C ALA A 336 -10.06 -8.55 14.08
N TYR A 337 -9.05 -8.28 14.93
CA TYR A 337 -8.43 -9.29 15.80
C TYR A 337 -9.41 -9.85 16.82
N ALA A 338 -10.15 -8.98 17.50
CA ALA A 338 -11.19 -9.41 18.45
C ALA A 338 -12.18 -10.36 17.76
N ARG A 339 -12.59 -10.02 16.56
CA ARG A 339 -13.51 -10.86 15.78
C ARG A 339 -12.88 -12.18 15.31
N ALA A 340 -11.63 -12.16 14.88
CA ALA A 340 -10.90 -13.38 14.49
C ALA A 340 -10.73 -14.34 15.68
N LEU A 341 -10.41 -13.82 16.86
CA LEU A 341 -10.27 -14.60 18.09
C LEU A 341 -11.61 -15.20 18.56
N GLU A 342 -12.69 -14.43 18.46
CA GLU A 342 -14.05 -14.91 18.78
C GLU A 342 -14.47 -16.07 17.86
N LEU A 343 -14.15 -15.99 16.57
CA LEU A 343 -14.48 -17.02 15.59
C LEU A 343 -13.54 -18.23 15.64
N GLY A 344 -12.29 -18.05 16.09
CA GLY A 344 -11.24 -19.06 16.15
C GLY A 344 -10.72 -19.47 14.78
N LEU A 345 -11.57 -19.91 13.87
CA LEU A 345 -11.24 -20.21 12.48
C LEU A 345 -12.26 -19.55 11.54
N PRO A 346 -11.86 -19.23 10.29
CA PRO A 346 -12.79 -18.73 9.30
C PRO A 346 -13.96 -19.70 9.10
N PRO A 347 -15.19 -19.20 8.96
CA PRO A 347 -16.33 -20.04 8.63
C PRO A 347 -16.13 -20.70 7.25
N PRO A 348 -16.73 -21.88 7.01
CA PRO A 348 -16.64 -22.49 5.69
C PRO A 348 -17.24 -21.53 4.65
N PRO A 349 -16.62 -21.41 3.47
CA PRO A 349 -17.12 -20.53 2.41
C PRO A 349 -18.56 -20.87 2.02
N SER A 350 -19.35 -19.86 1.68
CA SER A 350 -20.71 -20.04 1.18
C SER A 350 -20.76 -20.95 -0.08
N GLU A 351 -21.90 -21.58 -0.36
CA GLU A 351 -22.03 -22.45 -1.55
C GLU A 351 -21.76 -21.71 -2.84
N HIS A 352 -22.27 -20.49 -2.97
CA HIS A 352 -22.04 -19.62 -4.12
C HIS A 352 -20.52 -19.36 -4.35
N LEU A 353 -19.77 -19.10 -3.30
CA LEU A 353 -18.32 -18.91 -3.38
C LEU A 353 -17.56 -20.23 -3.66
N ARG A 354 -18.11 -21.38 -3.29
CA ARG A 354 -17.55 -22.69 -3.65
C ARG A 354 -17.68 -22.98 -5.14
N GLU A 355 -18.77 -22.56 -5.76
CA GLU A 355 -18.97 -22.69 -7.21
C GLU A 355 -18.04 -21.79 -8.01
N ILE A 356 -17.90 -20.51 -7.61
CA ILE A 356 -16.93 -19.57 -8.21
C ILE A 356 -15.51 -20.12 -8.13
N ARG A 357 -15.15 -20.77 -7.01
CA ARG A 357 -13.81 -21.32 -6.78
C ARG A 357 -13.44 -22.52 -7.66
N ARG A 358 -14.43 -23.28 -8.18
CA ARG A 358 -14.17 -24.52 -8.93
C ARG A 358 -13.84 -24.32 -10.41
N HIS A 359 -14.29 -23.23 -11.03
CA HIS A 359 -14.28 -23.15 -12.48
C HIS A 359 -13.65 -21.89 -13.10
N ASP A 360 -13.55 -20.75 -12.38
CA ASP A 360 -13.36 -19.48 -13.08
C ASP A 360 -11.94 -18.89 -13.06
N TRP A 361 -11.04 -19.38 -12.22
CA TRP A 361 -9.72 -18.76 -12.10
C TRP A 361 -8.75 -19.14 -13.23
N TRP A 362 -8.93 -20.33 -13.87
CA TRP A 362 -8.14 -20.74 -15.05
C TRP A 362 -8.57 -19.98 -16.31
N ASP A 363 -9.85 -19.64 -16.43
CA ASP A 363 -10.44 -19.06 -17.63
C ASP A 363 -10.59 -17.54 -17.55
N ARG A 364 -10.25 -16.92 -16.41
CA ARG A 364 -10.31 -15.45 -16.31
C ARG A 364 -9.27 -14.84 -17.22
N PRO A 365 -9.67 -13.94 -18.17
CA PRO A 365 -8.72 -13.17 -18.92
C PRO A 365 -7.84 -12.42 -17.92
N MET A 366 -6.52 -12.55 -18.07
CA MET A 366 -5.54 -11.85 -17.23
C MET A 366 -5.76 -10.33 -17.39
N ALA A 367 -6.51 -9.74 -16.48
CA ALA A 367 -6.63 -8.28 -16.39
C ALA A 367 -5.31 -7.62 -15.93
N TYR A 368 -4.34 -8.44 -15.56
CA TYR A 368 -2.99 -8.05 -15.17
C TYR A 368 -2.02 -8.61 -16.21
N THR A 369 -1.73 -7.81 -17.22
CA THR A 369 -0.59 -8.06 -18.10
C THR A 369 0.69 -8.13 -17.25
N GLU A 370 1.55 -9.04 -17.62
CA GLU A 370 2.85 -9.40 -17.07
C GLU A 370 3.50 -8.32 -16.20
N ILE A 371 3.83 -8.68 -14.96
CA ILE A 371 4.79 -7.91 -14.17
C ILE A 371 6.10 -7.98 -14.94
N PRO A 372 6.65 -6.86 -15.45
CA PRO A 372 7.95 -6.89 -16.07
C PRO A 372 8.96 -7.45 -15.06
N PRO A 373 9.97 -8.21 -15.49
CA PRO A 373 11.01 -8.70 -14.61
C PRO A 373 11.61 -7.52 -13.84
N LYS A 374 11.91 -7.75 -12.55
CA LYS A 374 12.57 -6.74 -11.71
C LYS A 374 13.75 -6.16 -12.48
N PRO A 375 13.90 -4.83 -12.57
CA PRO A 375 15.09 -4.24 -13.17
C PRO A 375 16.31 -4.76 -12.43
N LYS A 376 17.23 -5.37 -13.16
CA LYS A 376 18.54 -5.76 -12.66
C LYS A 376 19.31 -4.46 -12.46
N ASN A 377 19.74 -4.22 -11.22
CA ASN A 377 20.61 -3.12 -10.79
C ASN A 377 20.01 -1.71 -10.88
N LEU A 378 19.41 -1.27 -9.77
CA LEU A 378 19.35 0.15 -9.44
C LEU A 378 20.58 0.46 -8.59
N ASP A 379 21.67 0.88 -9.23
CA ASP A 379 22.78 1.53 -8.52
C ASP A 379 22.27 2.90 -8.05
N PHE A 380 22.10 3.02 -6.74
CA PHE A 380 21.93 4.30 -6.07
C PHE A 380 23.31 4.84 -5.71
N THR A 381 23.94 5.61 -6.60
CA THR A 381 25.01 6.54 -6.24
C THR A 381 24.48 7.97 -6.28
#